data_e88200872e9d835ecbeea0934056e6c8
#
_entry.id   e88200872e9d835ecbeea0934056e6c8
#
_cell.length_a   1.000
_cell.length_b   1.000
_cell.length_c   1.000
_cell.angle_alpha   90.00
_cell.angle_beta   90.00
_cell.angle_gamma   90.00
#
_symmetry.space_group_name_H-M   'P 1'
#
loop_
_entity.id
_entity.type
_entity.pdbx_description
1 polymer ?
#
loop_
_entity_poly.entity_id
_entity_poly.type
_entity_poly.pdbx_seq_one_letter_code
_entity_poly.pdbx_strand_id
1 'polypeptide(L)'
;TQELDVDGVSSSGAVDGASTGANTIEGNSVRAGLADQFNELRDQLDKIADDASFNGINLLRGDNLQITFNETGTSEINIQTEGGATINSQNLGVPTTLEASDLDSDTNIDSVLADVKSAINEVRAQSSSFGSNLSVVENRQDFTKNMINTLETGASNLTLADANEEAANLLALQTRQQLSSTALS
;
A
#
# COMPACT_ATOMS: atom_id res chain seq x y z
N THR A 1 -38.62 -20.93 3.39
CA THR A 1 -39.06 -22.23 3.92
C THR A 1 -38.32 -23.31 3.13
N GLN A 2 -37.36 -23.97 3.74
CA GLN A 2 -36.73 -25.16 3.17
C GLN A 2 -37.73 -26.30 3.35
N GLU A 3 -38.24 -26.82 2.24
CA GLU A 3 -39.04 -28.04 2.24
C GLU A 3 -38.05 -29.20 2.28
N LEU A 4 -38.00 -29.91 3.40
CA LEU A 4 -37.21 -31.11 3.52
C LEU A 4 -38.09 -32.27 2.97
N ASP A 5 -37.87 -32.64 1.71
CA ASP A 5 -38.48 -33.86 1.14
C ASP A 5 -37.65 -35.04 1.63
N VAL A 6 -38.21 -35.79 2.59
CA VAL A 6 -37.60 -37.00 3.11
C VAL A 6 -38.23 -38.19 2.40
N ASP A 7 -37.65 -38.63 1.30
CA ASP A 7 -37.96 -39.90 0.67
C ASP A 7 -37.67 -41.04 1.69
N GLY A 8 -38.63 -41.89 1.93
CA GLY A 8 -38.47 -43.04 2.85
C GLY A 8 -39.22 -42.93 4.16
N VAL A 9 -40.27 -42.09 4.22
CA VAL A 9 -41.20 -42.12 5.36
C VAL A 9 -42.24 -43.24 5.13
N SER A 10 -42.21 -44.24 5.97
CA SER A 10 -43.21 -45.31 5.95
C SER A 10 -44.62 -44.76 6.26
N SER A 11 -45.67 -45.46 5.86
CA SER A 11 -47.04 -45.05 6.14
C SER A 11 -47.36 -44.94 7.64
N SER A 12 -46.49 -45.39 8.51
CA SER A 12 -46.52 -45.18 9.97
C SER A 12 -45.76 -43.99 10.50
N GLY A 13 -45.16 -43.18 9.62
CA GLY A 13 -44.38 -42.00 9.98
C GLY A 13 -42.97 -42.30 10.52
N ALA A 14 -42.51 -43.55 10.39
CA ALA A 14 -41.13 -43.91 10.76
C ALA A 14 -40.18 -43.68 9.57
N VAL A 15 -39.06 -43.05 9.79
CA VAL A 15 -37.95 -42.91 8.82
C VAL A 15 -37.20 -44.23 8.82
N ASP A 16 -37.32 -45.05 7.76
CA ASP A 16 -36.75 -46.38 7.70
C ASP A 16 -35.28 -46.45 7.30
N GLY A 17 -34.65 -45.33 7.04
CA GLY A 17 -33.22 -45.26 6.74
C GLY A 17 -32.77 -45.92 5.44
N ALA A 18 -33.72 -46.35 4.60
CA ALA A 18 -33.46 -47.15 3.39
C ALA A 18 -33.32 -46.28 2.12
N SER A 19 -33.10 -44.98 2.24
CA SER A 19 -32.80 -44.16 1.07
C SER A 19 -31.37 -44.41 0.59
N THR A 20 -31.24 -45.15 -0.50
CA THR A 20 -29.94 -45.35 -1.18
C THR A 20 -29.57 -44.24 -2.14
N GLY A 21 -30.33 -43.16 -2.17
CA GLY A 21 -30.07 -41.97 -2.95
C GLY A 21 -29.51 -40.86 -2.06
N ALA A 22 -28.38 -40.32 -2.41
CA ALA A 22 -27.92 -39.05 -1.85
C ALA A 22 -28.89 -37.95 -2.32
N ASN A 23 -29.84 -37.54 -1.46
CA ASN A 23 -30.69 -36.41 -1.73
C ASN A 23 -29.85 -35.15 -1.58
N THR A 24 -29.43 -34.57 -2.68
CA THR A 24 -28.74 -33.28 -2.70
C THR A 24 -29.78 -32.19 -2.39
N ILE A 25 -29.71 -31.61 -1.21
CA ILE A 25 -30.53 -30.45 -0.87
C ILE A 25 -30.08 -29.29 -1.77
N GLU A 26 -30.99 -28.74 -2.59
CA GLU A 26 -30.64 -27.61 -3.51
C GLU A 26 -29.96 -26.44 -2.78
N GLY A 27 -30.29 -26.22 -1.50
CA GLY A 27 -29.57 -25.24 -0.65
C GLY A 27 -28.08 -25.53 -0.49
N ASN A 28 -27.64 -26.79 -0.59
CA ASN A 28 -26.21 -27.13 -0.52
C ASN A 28 -25.48 -26.80 -1.82
N SER A 29 -26.10 -26.94 -2.98
CA SER A 29 -25.50 -26.58 -4.26
C SER A 29 -25.32 -25.05 -4.40
N VAL A 30 -26.27 -24.26 -3.89
CA VAL A 30 -26.13 -22.79 -3.85
C VAL A 30 -25.00 -22.34 -2.91
N ARG A 31 -24.90 -22.95 -1.72
CA ARG A 31 -23.83 -22.70 -0.78
C ARG A 31 -22.45 -23.08 -1.33
N ALA A 32 -22.35 -24.23 -1.99
CA ALA A 32 -21.14 -24.66 -2.68
C ALA A 32 -20.72 -23.63 -3.74
N GLY A 33 -21.66 -23.18 -4.57
CA GLY A 33 -21.39 -22.15 -5.56
C GLY A 33 -20.95 -20.82 -4.96
N LEU A 34 -21.50 -20.41 -3.80
CA LEU A 34 -21.07 -19.21 -3.08
C LEU A 34 -19.68 -19.37 -2.48
N ALA A 35 -19.38 -20.55 -1.93
CA ALA A 35 -18.04 -20.86 -1.41
C ALA A 35 -16.99 -20.84 -2.53
N ASP A 36 -17.30 -21.43 -3.69
CA ASP A 36 -16.42 -21.38 -4.86
C ASP A 36 -16.16 -19.93 -5.32
N GLN A 37 -17.20 -19.11 -5.41
CA GLN A 37 -17.06 -17.68 -5.76
C GLN A 37 -16.22 -16.92 -4.75
N PHE A 38 -16.41 -17.18 -3.46
CA PHE A 38 -15.59 -16.57 -2.41
C PHE A 38 -14.11 -16.95 -2.57
N ASN A 39 -13.82 -18.24 -2.78
CA ASN A 39 -12.46 -18.72 -2.98
C ASN A 39 -11.81 -18.09 -4.22
N GLU A 40 -12.56 -17.95 -5.31
CA GLU A 40 -12.07 -17.30 -6.52
C GLU A 40 -11.76 -15.80 -6.31
N LEU A 41 -12.65 -15.07 -5.62
CA LEU A 41 -12.43 -13.66 -5.28
C LEU A 41 -11.22 -13.48 -4.35
N ARG A 42 -11.05 -14.38 -3.39
CA ARG A 42 -9.87 -14.39 -2.51
C ARG A 42 -8.58 -14.61 -3.30
N ASP A 43 -8.55 -15.60 -4.21
CA ASP A 43 -7.39 -15.87 -5.06
C ASP A 43 -7.06 -14.67 -5.98
N GLN A 44 -8.09 -13.96 -6.45
CA GLN A 44 -7.90 -12.72 -7.22
C GLN A 44 -7.31 -11.60 -6.36
N LEU A 45 -7.75 -11.47 -5.10
CA LEU A 45 -7.21 -10.51 -4.16
C LEU A 45 -5.72 -10.77 -3.89
N ASP A 46 -5.34 -12.02 -3.66
CA ASP A 46 -3.94 -12.38 -3.42
C ASP A 46 -3.08 -12.09 -4.66
N LYS A 47 -3.59 -12.35 -5.86
CA LYS A 47 -2.90 -11.98 -7.12
C LYS A 47 -2.73 -10.47 -7.27
N ILE A 48 -3.75 -9.67 -6.94
CA ILE A 48 -3.66 -8.21 -6.97
C ILE A 48 -2.58 -7.71 -6.00
N ALA A 49 -2.51 -8.31 -4.82
CA ALA A 49 -1.46 -7.96 -3.85
C ALA A 49 -0.06 -8.35 -4.35
N ASP A 50 0.05 -9.50 -5.01
CA ASP A 50 1.30 -9.96 -5.63
C ASP A 50 1.75 -9.07 -6.80
N ASP A 51 0.80 -8.59 -7.60
CA ASP A 51 1.06 -7.74 -8.76
C ASP A 51 1.33 -6.26 -8.40
N ALA A 52 1.08 -5.85 -7.16
CA ALA A 52 1.28 -4.48 -6.68
C ALA A 52 2.75 -4.07 -6.52
N SER A 53 3.64 -4.58 -7.37
CA SER A 53 5.06 -4.25 -7.34
C SER A 53 5.38 -3.03 -8.19
N PHE A 54 6.25 -2.16 -7.67
CA PHE A 54 6.80 -1.03 -8.39
C PHE A 54 8.34 -1.02 -8.27
N ASN A 55 9.05 -0.97 -9.39
CA ASN A 55 10.52 -1.02 -9.43
C ASN A 55 11.15 -2.21 -8.67
N GLY A 56 10.45 -3.36 -8.64
CA GLY A 56 10.92 -4.56 -7.96
C GLY A 56 10.67 -4.58 -6.45
N ILE A 57 9.99 -3.57 -5.92
CA ILE A 57 9.57 -3.50 -4.51
C ILE A 57 8.06 -3.68 -4.45
N ASN A 58 7.60 -4.62 -3.63
CA ASN A 58 6.19 -4.82 -3.34
C ASN A 58 5.93 -4.67 -1.83
N LEU A 59 5.44 -3.50 -1.44
CA LEU A 59 5.13 -3.21 -0.03
C LEU A 59 4.07 -4.16 0.54
N LEU A 60 3.14 -4.66 -0.29
CA LEU A 60 2.13 -5.60 0.17
C LEU A 60 2.70 -7.01 0.40
N ARG A 61 3.85 -7.34 -0.19
CA ARG A 61 4.60 -8.57 0.09
C ARG A 61 5.55 -8.47 1.27
N GLY A 62 5.59 -7.30 1.93
CA GLY A 62 6.44 -7.07 3.08
C GLY A 62 7.83 -6.57 2.72
N ASP A 63 8.05 -6.16 1.48
CA ASP A 63 9.32 -5.54 1.10
C ASP A 63 9.51 -4.20 1.82
N ASN A 64 10.76 -3.84 2.07
CA ASN A 64 11.11 -2.57 2.69
C ASN A 64 11.48 -1.54 1.62
N LEU A 65 10.77 -0.43 1.59
CA LEU A 65 11.12 0.75 0.81
C LEU A 65 11.89 1.73 1.70
N GLN A 66 13.21 1.78 1.51
CA GLN A 66 14.06 2.75 2.17
C GLN A 66 14.21 4.02 1.32
N ILE A 67 13.87 5.15 1.90
CA ILE A 67 14.02 6.46 1.27
C ILE A 67 15.03 7.28 2.06
N THR A 68 16.12 7.67 1.42
CA THR A 68 17.18 8.48 2.01
C THR A 68 16.97 9.95 1.64
N PHE A 69 17.08 10.86 2.61
CA PHE A 69 16.83 12.29 2.46
C PHE A 69 18.10 13.15 2.45
N ASN A 70 19.24 12.56 2.73
CA ASN A 70 20.53 13.27 2.74
C ASN A 70 21.63 12.44 2.06
N GLU A 71 22.69 13.10 1.65
CA GLU A 71 23.83 12.50 0.97
C GLU A 71 24.63 11.52 1.84
N THR A 72 24.60 11.71 3.17
CA THR A 72 25.36 10.90 4.13
C THR A 72 24.64 9.61 4.53
N GLY A 73 23.38 9.41 4.11
CA GLY A 73 22.57 8.25 4.46
C GLY A 73 22.10 8.19 5.93
N THR A 74 22.32 9.28 6.69
CA THR A 74 21.94 9.32 8.12
C THR A 74 20.48 9.69 8.37
N SER A 75 19.83 10.27 7.37
CA SER A 75 18.40 10.63 7.42
C SER A 75 17.64 9.78 6.42
N GLU A 76 16.93 8.80 6.93
CA GLU A 76 16.17 7.84 6.12
C GLU A 76 14.80 7.57 6.72
N ILE A 77 13.87 7.10 5.92
CA ILE A 77 12.60 6.50 6.33
C ILE A 77 12.49 5.12 5.69
N ASN A 78 12.09 4.15 6.50
CA ASN A 78 11.80 2.80 6.05
C ASN A 78 10.28 2.62 6.03
N ILE A 79 9.73 2.28 4.88
CA ILE A 79 8.30 2.03 4.69
C ILE A 79 8.12 0.55 4.40
N GLN A 80 7.38 -0.11 5.28
CA GLN A 80 7.13 -1.55 5.24
C GLN A 80 5.80 -1.84 5.93
N THR A 81 5.20 -2.98 5.65
CA THR A 81 4.10 -3.51 6.47
C THR A 81 4.57 -3.80 7.89
N GLU A 82 3.66 -3.86 8.85
CA GLU A 82 3.99 -4.18 10.23
C GLU A 82 4.73 -5.52 10.32
N GLY A 83 5.95 -5.49 10.87
CA GLY A 83 6.81 -6.66 10.97
C GLY A 83 7.26 -7.28 9.64
N GLY A 84 7.08 -6.62 8.50
CA GLY A 84 7.40 -7.19 7.18
C GLY A 84 6.42 -8.29 6.75
N ALA A 85 5.23 -8.33 7.34
CA ALA A 85 4.23 -9.34 7.00
C ALA A 85 3.66 -9.09 5.60
N THR A 86 3.47 -10.15 4.83
CA THR A 86 2.77 -10.09 3.55
C THR A 86 1.28 -9.87 3.77
N ILE A 87 0.68 -8.93 3.05
CA ILE A 87 -0.77 -8.73 3.01
C ILE A 87 -1.36 -9.69 2.00
N ASN A 88 -1.84 -10.81 2.48
CA ASN A 88 -2.56 -11.83 1.72
C ASN A 88 -3.73 -12.38 2.55
N SER A 89 -4.60 -13.15 1.94
CA SER A 89 -5.79 -13.70 2.60
C SER A 89 -5.43 -14.50 3.86
N GLN A 90 -4.38 -15.31 3.80
CA GLN A 90 -3.94 -16.14 4.92
C GLN A 90 -3.47 -15.30 6.13
N ASN A 91 -2.62 -14.30 5.91
CA ASN A 91 -2.09 -13.46 6.99
C ASN A 91 -3.15 -12.50 7.55
N LEU A 92 -4.15 -12.15 6.74
CA LEU A 92 -5.30 -11.37 7.17
C LEU A 92 -6.34 -12.20 7.95
N GLY A 93 -6.13 -13.51 8.11
CA GLY A 93 -7.05 -14.40 8.82
C GLY A 93 -8.32 -14.72 8.03
N VAL A 94 -8.34 -14.46 6.72
CA VAL A 94 -9.45 -14.87 5.85
C VAL A 94 -9.35 -16.37 5.59
N PRO A 95 -10.43 -17.14 5.65
CA PRO A 95 -10.38 -18.57 5.38
C PRO A 95 -9.72 -18.89 4.04
N THR A 96 -8.71 -19.77 4.06
CA THR A 96 -7.95 -20.12 2.85
C THR A 96 -8.71 -21.03 1.90
N THR A 97 -9.71 -21.74 2.43
CA THR A 97 -10.66 -22.54 1.68
C THR A 97 -11.99 -22.46 2.39
N LEU A 98 -13.03 -22.02 1.70
CA LEU A 98 -14.39 -22.02 2.19
C LEU A 98 -15.11 -23.16 1.52
N GLU A 99 -15.78 -23.99 2.30
CA GLU A 99 -16.60 -25.11 1.83
C GLU A 99 -18.09 -24.82 2.06
N ALA A 100 -18.96 -25.60 1.42
CA ALA A 100 -20.40 -25.46 1.62
C ALA A 100 -20.82 -25.67 3.10
N SER A 101 -20.08 -26.51 3.83
CA SER A 101 -20.29 -26.78 5.26
C SER A 101 -20.02 -25.56 6.14
N ASP A 102 -19.10 -24.67 5.74
CA ASP A 102 -18.80 -23.44 6.48
C ASP A 102 -19.93 -22.40 6.37
N LEU A 103 -20.85 -22.64 5.46
CA LEU A 103 -22.06 -21.81 5.25
C LEU A 103 -23.34 -22.50 5.71
N ASP A 104 -23.24 -23.60 6.48
CA ASP A 104 -24.40 -24.42 6.89
C ASP A 104 -25.21 -23.81 8.04
N SER A 105 -24.62 -22.95 8.84
CA SER A 105 -25.26 -22.31 9.99
C SER A 105 -24.99 -20.83 10.06
N ASP A 106 -25.90 -20.08 10.67
CA ASP A 106 -25.73 -18.64 10.92
C ASP A 106 -24.46 -18.38 11.74
N THR A 107 -24.14 -19.25 12.70
CA THR A 107 -22.92 -19.12 13.52
C THR A 107 -21.65 -19.23 12.69
N ASN A 108 -21.60 -20.16 11.73
CA ASN A 108 -20.46 -20.33 10.84
C ASN A 108 -20.31 -19.12 9.91
N ILE A 109 -21.43 -18.67 9.35
CA ILE A 109 -21.47 -17.47 8.48
C ILE A 109 -21.02 -16.23 9.26
N ASP A 110 -21.48 -16.05 10.49
CA ASP A 110 -21.07 -14.95 11.35
C ASP A 110 -19.57 -14.99 11.66
N SER A 111 -18.99 -16.18 11.83
CA SER A 111 -17.54 -16.34 12.01
C SER A 111 -16.76 -15.88 10.77
N VAL A 112 -17.12 -16.38 9.60
CA VAL A 112 -16.49 -15.96 8.33
C VAL A 112 -16.63 -14.45 8.10
N LEU A 113 -17.80 -13.90 8.43
CA LEU A 113 -18.04 -12.46 8.33
C LEU A 113 -17.18 -11.65 9.31
N ALA A 114 -16.95 -12.18 10.51
CA ALA A 114 -16.07 -11.56 11.49
C ALA A 114 -14.62 -11.55 11.00
N ASP A 115 -14.14 -12.65 10.43
CA ASP A 115 -12.79 -12.75 9.86
C ASP A 115 -12.59 -11.77 8.70
N VAL A 116 -13.55 -11.67 7.79
CA VAL A 116 -13.52 -10.71 6.68
C VAL A 116 -13.54 -9.26 7.20
N LYS A 117 -14.35 -8.96 8.22
CA LYS A 117 -14.36 -7.62 8.85
C LYS A 117 -13.01 -7.28 9.50
N SER A 118 -12.39 -8.24 10.18
CA SER A 118 -11.07 -8.09 10.77
C SER A 118 -10.02 -7.80 9.70
N ALA A 119 -10.03 -8.58 8.62
CA ALA A 119 -9.16 -8.38 7.47
C ALA A 119 -9.29 -6.97 6.85
N ILE A 120 -10.53 -6.50 6.66
CA ILE A 120 -10.79 -5.14 6.15
C ILE A 120 -10.22 -4.07 7.09
N ASN A 121 -10.34 -4.25 8.40
CA ASN A 121 -9.80 -3.30 9.37
C ASN A 121 -8.27 -3.28 9.33
N GLU A 122 -7.63 -4.43 9.19
CA GLU A 122 -6.17 -4.54 9.05
C GLU A 122 -5.67 -3.85 7.78
N VAL A 123 -6.31 -4.11 6.64
CA VAL A 123 -5.99 -3.44 5.37
C VAL A 123 -6.16 -1.91 5.48
N ARG A 124 -7.21 -1.44 6.18
CA ARG A 124 -7.42 -0.01 6.43
C ARG A 124 -6.33 0.59 7.32
N ALA A 125 -5.93 -0.12 8.38
CA ALA A 125 -4.86 0.32 9.27
C ALA A 125 -3.54 0.43 8.49
N GLN A 126 -3.20 -0.56 7.68
CA GLN A 126 -2.02 -0.55 6.84
C GLN A 126 -2.06 0.56 5.78
N SER A 127 -3.21 0.77 5.13
CA SER A 127 -3.41 1.88 4.19
C SER A 127 -3.22 3.24 4.84
N SER A 128 -3.73 3.41 6.07
CA SER A 128 -3.53 4.65 6.85
C SER A 128 -2.06 4.87 7.21
N SER A 129 -1.35 3.80 7.57
CA SER A 129 0.10 3.85 7.83
C SER A 129 0.90 4.28 6.60
N PHE A 130 0.61 3.68 5.45
CA PHE A 130 1.25 4.07 4.19
C PHE A 130 0.92 5.50 3.79
N GLY A 131 -0.34 5.95 3.97
CA GLY A 131 -0.76 7.33 3.72
C GLY A 131 -0.03 8.33 4.61
N SER A 132 0.18 8.00 5.88
CA SER A 132 0.97 8.83 6.80
C SER A 132 2.43 8.92 6.37
N ASN A 133 3.05 7.79 6.01
CA ASN A 133 4.43 7.76 5.53
C ASN A 133 4.59 8.55 4.22
N LEU A 134 3.63 8.43 3.31
CA LEU A 134 3.61 9.22 2.07
C LEU A 134 3.60 10.72 2.37
N SER A 135 2.74 11.17 3.30
CA SER A 135 2.67 12.59 3.69
C SER A 135 4.00 13.09 4.29
N VAL A 136 4.69 12.25 5.07
CA VAL A 136 6.02 12.59 5.59
C VAL A 136 7.04 12.74 4.45
N VAL A 137 7.03 11.83 3.48
CA VAL A 137 7.93 11.88 2.31
C VAL A 137 7.67 13.12 1.47
N GLU A 138 6.40 13.45 1.18
CA GLU A 138 6.00 14.64 0.43
C GLU A 138 6.46 15.93 1.12
N ASN A 139 6.19 16.06 2.42
CA ASN A 139 6.64 17.22 3.21
C ASN A 139 8.16 17.38 3.20
N ARG A 140 8.90 16.27 3.31
CA ARG A 140 10.37 16.31 3.23
C ARG A 140 10.87 16.66 1.84
N GLN A 141 10.21 16.16 0.81
CA GLN A 141 10.55 16.50 -0.57
C GLN A 141 10.36 18.01 -0.83
N ASP A 142 9.26 18.58 -0.37
CA ASP A 142 8.98 20.01 -0.51
C ASP A 142 9.96 20.86 0.30
N PHE A 143 10.29 20.43 1.52
CA PHE A 143 11.33 21.09 2.31
C PHE A 143 12.68 21.08 1.58
N THR A 144 13.08 19.95 1.03
CA THR A 144 14.35 19.81 0.30
C THR A 144 14.37 20.69 -0.95
N LYS A 145 13.29 20.75 -1.73
CA LYS A 145 13.16 21.67 -2.89
C LYS A 145 13.31 23.13 -2.46
N ASN A 146 12.64 23.54 -1.38
CA ASN A 146 12.74 24.90 -0.87
C ASN A 146 14.16 25.22 -0.37
N MET A 147 14.82 24.27 0.27
CA MET A 147 16.21 24.41 0.70
C MET A 147 17.16 24.59 -0.50
N ILE A 148 17.01 23.78 -1.54
CA ILE A 148 17.79 23.88 -2.78
C ILE A 148 17.61 25.26 -3.40
N ASN A 149 16.38 25.74 -3.57
CA ASN A 149 16.08 27.07 -4.12
C ASN A 149 16.71 28.20 -3.28
N THR A 150 16.69 28.06 -1.96
CA THR A 150 17.32 29.05 -1.04
C THR A 150 18.84 29.06 -1.19
N LEU A 151 19.46 27.88 -1.28
CA LEU A 151 20.91 27.74 -1.48
C LEU A 151 21.34 28.26 -2.85
N GLU A 152 20.59 27.96 -3.91
CA GLU A 152 20.84 28.46 -5.26
C GLU A 152 20.72 29.99 -5.32
N THR A 153 19.69 30.56 -4.66
CA THR A 153 19.53 32.01 -4.56
C THR A 153 20.69 32.64 -3.76
N GLY A 154 21.08 32.01 -2.65
CA GLY A 154 22.22 32.47 -1.85
C GLY A 154 23.54 32.41 -2.61
N ALA A 155 23.79 31.34 -3.32
CA ALA A 155 24.99 31.20 -4.18
C ALA A 155 25.00 32.20 -5.32
N SER A 156 23.86 32.45 -5.96
CA SER A 156 23.73 33.48 -7.02
C SER A 156 23.98 34.87 -6.47
N ASN A 157 23.47 35.22 -5.31
CA ASN A 157 23.68 36.50 -4.68
C ASN A 157 25.17 36.74 -4.29
N LEU A 158 25.84 35.67 -3.82
CA LEU A 158 27.27 35.71 -3.52
C LEU A 158 28.12 35.99 -4.79
N THR A 159 27.82 35.27 -5.88
CA THR A 159 28.51 35.43 -7.16
C THR A 159 28.22 36.78 -7.81
N LEU A 160 27.00 37.29 -7.70
CA LEU A 160 26.65 38.64 -8.21
C LEU A 160 27.30 39.75 -7.39
N ALA A 161 27.45 39.61 -6.07
CA ALA A 161 28.16 40.55 -5.23
C ALA A 161 29.64 40.62 -5.61
N ASP A 162 30.27 39.45 -5.82
CA ASP A 162 31.67 39.37 -6.26
C ASP A 162 31.88 39.99 -7.67
N ALA A 163 30.94 39.75 -8.58
CA ALA A 163 31.00 40.36 -9.93
C ALA A 163 30.84 41.87 -9.92
N ASN A 164 30.03 42.42 -9.03
CA ASN A 164 29.88 43.87 -8.85
C ASN A 164 31.16 44.51 -8.26
N GLU A 165 31.78 43.86 -7.29
CA GLU A 165 33.04 44.31 -6.70
C GLU A 165 34.17 44.25 -7.73
N GLU A 166 34.23 43.17 -8.53
CA GLU A 166 35.24 43.06 -9.60
C GLU A 166 35.04 44.09 -10.71
N ALA A 167 33.78 44.39 -11.09
CA ALA A 167 33.47 45.43 -12.04
C ALA A 167 33.86 46.81 -11.53
N ALA A 168 33.64 47.11 -10.24
CA ALA A 168 34.05 48.34 -9.61
C ALA A 168 35.59 48.49 -9.55
N ASN A 169 36.29 47.42 -9.23
CA ASN A 169 37.74 47.34 -9.23
C ASN A 169 38.32 47.54 -10.64
N LEU A 170 37.71 46.96 -11.67
CA LEU A 170 38.11 47.12 -13.06
C LEU A 170 37.95 48.58 -13.53
N LEU A 171 36.84 49.21 -13.16
CA LEU A 171 36.60 50.64 -13.47
C LEU A 171 37.61 51.56 -12.79
N ALA A 172 37.92 51.27 -11.52
CA ALA A 172 38.96 52.03 -10.77
C ALA A 172 40.34 51.87 -11.40
N LEU A 173 40.70 50.69 -11.88
CA LEU A 173 41.95 50.39 -12.57
C LEU A 173 42.02 51.13 -13.91
N GLN A 174 40.95 51.12 -14.69
CA GLN A 174 40.85 51.83 -15.96
C GLN A 174 40.99 53.35 -15.75
N THR A 175 40.36 53.93 -14.73
CA THR A 175 40.45 55.34 -14.38
C THR A 175 41.89 55.72 -13.96
N ARG A 176 42.54 54.88 -13.17
CA ARG A 176 43.96 55.05 -12.80
C ARG A 176 44.89 55.00 -14.01
N GLN A 177 44.67 54.13 -14.96
CA GLN A 177 45.41 53.98 -16.20
C GLN A 177 45.26 55.25 -17.05
N GLN A 178 44.02 55.75 -17.21
CA GLN A 178 43.79 57.01 -17.95
C GLN A 178 44.44 58.22 -17.29
N LEU A 179 44.35 58.38 -15.97
CA LEU A 179 45.00 59.45 -15.21
C LEU A 179 46.52 59.39 -15.34
N SER A 180 47.09 58.16 -15.26
CA SER A 180 48.56 57.97 -15.43
C SER A 180 49.02 58.33 -16.84
N SER A 181 48.24 57.94 -17.87
CA SER A 181 48.54 58.31 -19.27
C SER A 181 48.44 59.81 -19.52
N THR A 182 47.48 60.51 -18.92
CA THR A 182 47.28 61.95 -19.05
C THR A 182 48.33 62.71 -18.25
N ALA A 183 48.88 62.20 -17.17
CA ALA A 183 49.93 62.82 -16.37
C ALA A 183 51.33 62.67 -16.97
N LEU A 184 51.52 61.72 -17.92
CA LEU A 184 52.79 61.48 -18.62
C LEU A 184 52.87 62.13 -20.01
N SER A 185 51.79 62.70 -20.50
CA SER A 185 51.75 63.46 -21.77
C SER A 185 51.85 64.92 -21.52
#